data_a3608fb5cc4063a58a364d80f1fb9380
#
_entry.id   a3608fb5cc4063a58a364d80f1fb9380
#
_cell.length_a   1.000
_cell.length_b   1.000
_cell.length_c   1.000
_cell.angle_alpha   90.00
_cell.angle_beta   90.00
_cell.angle_gamma   90.00
#
_symmetry.space_group_name_H-M   'P 1'
#
loop_
_entity.id
_entity.type
_entity.pdbx_description
1 polymer ?
#
loop_
_entity_poly.entity_id
_entity_poly.type
_entity_poly.pdbx_seq_one_letter_code
_entity_poly.pdbx_strand_id
1 'polypeptide(L)'
;MKNNTKSFTFSNLGLLAIALFWLAATAHAQIFPTARAKTRAESVPDGYSVIDGDIIMPTAKVKAILSGQKELPDVNDAVYIDLLWTNGIVLFEFDINVSAANQSAAISAMAVLESVANVQFEQCPFNSCPILANFVHIQNSTMNSSQVGMVGLRQNLNVANWETQYVIVHELLHALGFYHEQMRSDRDTYIQINCGNLQGGCNGDVYNANFKVPLLSVNYGYYDFDSLMHYDECAFSNDCAAGSTCACTNKVITVRPPNQNQQTLIGQRTHLSALDRATVSFLYPADDWRFYDCTYPAILGTGTFLHPYADPITALVATPPGGTLWVLKNCSFPVRVYNQQVTVKTAPGVTARFGN
;
A
#
# COMPACT_ATOMS: atom_id res chain seq x y z
N MET A 1 41.55 0.18 -61.50
CA MET A 1 42.94 0.55 -61.82
C MET A 1 43.67 0.86 -60.55
N LYS A 2 44.74 0.15 -60.32
CA LYS A 2 45.83 0.32 -59.36
C LYS A 2 45.48 0.21 -57.83
N ASN A 3 45.74 -1.00 -57.36
CA ASN A 3 46.14 -1.35 -56.00
C ASN A 3 47.33 -0.55 -55.50
N ASN A 4 47.34 -0.23 -54.24
CA ASN A 4 48.59 -0.01 -53.48
C ASN A 4 48.45 -0.61 -52.07
N THR A 5 48.91 -1.80 -51.91
CA THR A 5 49.32 -2.47 -50.68
C THR A 5 50.64 -1.88 -50.23
N LYS A 6 50.72 -1.43 -48.95
CA LYS A 6 52.00 -1.21 -48.26
C LYS A 6 52.12 -2.19 -47.11
N SER A 7 53.04 -3.11 -47.30
CA SER A 7 53.66 -3.99 -46.31
C SER A 7 54.54 -3.17 -45.37
N PHE A 8 54.46 -3.43 -44.05
CA PHE A 8 55.50 -3.04 -43.10
C PHE A 8 55.98 -4.28 -42.34
N THR A 9 57.25 -4.54 -42.49
CA THR A 9 58.02 -5.63 -41.92
C THR A 9 58.33 -5.36 -40.43
N PHE A 10 58.24 -6.40 -39.63
CA PHE A 10 58.73 -6.48 -38.27
C PHE A 10 60.23 -6.51 -38.19
N SER A 11 60.85 -5.73 -37.28
CA SER A 11 62.20 -5.96 -36.82
C SER A 11 62.17 -6.11 -35.29
N ASN A 12 62.85 -7.14 -34.85
CA ASN A 12 63.00 -7.66 -33.51
C ASN A 12 63.69 -6.74 -32.51
N LEU A 13 63.46 -7.08 -31.27
CA LEU A 13 64.23 -7.03 -30.02
C LEU A 13 63.70 -6.08 -28.93
N GLY A 14 63.32 -6.74 -27.85
CA GLY A 14 63.05 -6.14 -26.58
C GLY A 14 62.38 -7.12 -25.63
N LEU A 15 63.09 -8.13 -25.13
CA LEU A 15 62.69 -8.94 -24.00
C LEU A 15 62.59 -8.06 -22.76
N LEU A 16 61.36 -7.75 -22.32
CA LEU A 16 61.10 -7.23 -20.96
C LEU A 16 60.34 -8.31 -20.18
N ALA A 17 61.02 -8.83 -19.20
CA ALA A 17 60.44 -9.78 -18.23
C ALA A 17 59.32 -9.10 -17.45
N ILE A 18 58.06 -9.51 -17.70
CA ILE A 18 56.91 -9.13 -16.88
C ILE A 18 56.88 -10.14 -15.73
N ALA A 19 57.40 -9.71 -14.56
CA ALA A 19 57.20 -10.38 -13.31
C ALA A 19 55.70 -10.33 -12.95
N LEU A 20 55.00 -11.47 -13.09
CA LEU A 20 53.66 -11.70 -12.58
C LEU A 20 53.70 -11.64 -11.05
N PHE A 21 53.42 -10.49 -10.48
CA PHE A 21 53.02 -10.38 -9.07
C PHE A 21 51.61 -10.95 -8.97
N TRP A 22 51.51 -12.18 -8.54
CA TRP A 22 50.29 -12.73 -7.95
C TRP A 22 50.07 -12.03 -6.61
N LEU A 23 49.34 -10.93 -6.60
CA LEU A 23 48.68 -10.45 -5.37
C LEU A 23 47.57 -11.46 -5.07
N ALA A 24 47.86 -12.40 -4.19
CA ALA A 24 46.84 -13.13 -3.45
C ALA A 24 46.05 -12.09 -2.65
N ALA A 25 44.96 -11.62 -3.23
CA ALA A 25 43.92 -10.92 -2.49
C ALA A 25 43.33 -11.97 -1.55
N THR A 26 43.88 -12.06 -0.33
CA THR A 26 43.15 -12.67 0.79
C THR A 26 41.88 -11.86 0.96
N ALA A 27 40.80 -12.37 0.38
CA ALA A 27 39.47 -11.92 0.71
C ALA A 27 39.30 -12.19 2.22
N HIS A 28 39.60 -11.23 3.05
CA HIS A 28 39.05 -11.16 4.37
C HIS A 28 37.54 -11.06 4.16
N ALA A 29 36.85 -12.20 4.22
CA ALA A 29 35.43 -12.22 4.46
C ALA A 29 35.25 -11.46 5.77
N GLN A 30 34.92 -10.17 5.68
CA GLN A 30 34.36 -9.48 6.81
C GLN A 30 33.08 -10.24 7.10
N ILE A 31 33.11 -11.04 8.17
CA ILE A 31 31.93 -11.61 8.79
C ILE A 31 31.18 -10.39 9.31
N PHE A 32 30.36 -9.78 8.46
CA PHE A 32 29.34 -8.87 8.96
C PHE A 32 28.50 -9.71 9.93
N PRO A 33 28.32 -9.28 11.18
CA PRO A 33 27.42 -9.97 12.08
C PRO A 33 26.09 -10.09 11.36
N THR A 34 25.55 -11.31 11.23
CA THR A 34 24.23 -11.55 10.65
C THR A 34 23.27 -10.60 11.33
N ALA A 35 22.74 -9.65 10.58
CA ALA A 35 21.89 -8.62 11.12
C ALA A 35 20.68 -9.30 11.76
N ARG A 36 20.57 -9.17 13.07
CA ARG A 36 19.44 -9.70 13.83
C ARG A 36 18.20 -8.87 13.46
N ALA A 37 17.11 -9.53 13.05
CA ALA A 37 15.84 -8.87 12.91
C ALA A 37 15.43 -8.20 14.23
N LYS A 38 14.93 -6.97 14.16
CA LYS A 38 14.45 -6.25 15.34
C LYS A 38 13.24 -6.97 15.92
N THR A 39 13.18 -7.08 17.23
CA THR A 39 12.00 -7.61 17.93
C THR A 39 10.81 -6.66 17.75
N ARG A 40 9.60 -7.13 18.08
CA ARG A 40 8.40 -6.30 18.04
C ARG A 40 8.58 -4.98 18.82
N ALA A 41 9.16 -5.05 20.03
CA ALA A 41 9.43 -3.86 20.86
C ALA A 41 10.45 -2.91 20.23
N GLU A 42 11.49 -3.45 19.56
CA GLU A 42 12.51 -2.64 18.87
C GLU A 42 12.00 -2.00 17.57
N SER A 43 10.93 -2.57 16.98
CA SER A 43 10.35 -2.14 15.71
C SER A 43 9.26 -1.09 15.87
N VAL A 44 8.71 -0.93 17.06
CA VAL A 44 7.65 0.04 17.38
C VAL A 44 8.28 1.23 18.10
N PRO A 45 8.22 2.44 17.54
CA PRO A 45 8.78 3.62 18.19
C PRO A 45 8.14 3.92 19.56
N ASP A 46 8.89 4.55 20.45
CA ASP A 46 8.35 5.03 21.72
C ASP A 46 7.14 5.96 21.50
N GLY A 47 6.09 5.76 22.28
CA GLY A 47 4.85 6.51 22.12
C GLY A 47 3.90 6.00 21.05
N TYR A 48 4.26 4.89 20.37
CA TYR A 48 3.42 4.21 19.39
C TYR A 48 2.92 2.87 19.90
N SER A 49 1.84 2.40 19.35
CA SER A 49 1.25 1.07 19.61
C SER A 49 0.94 0.38 18.30
N VAL A 50 1.00 -0.95 18.29
CA VAL A 50 0.51 -1.75 17.16
C VAL A 50 -0.98 -1.98 17.37
N ILE A 51 -1.76 -1.64 16.36
CA ILE A 51 -3.18 -2.00 16.25
C ILE A 51 -3.37 -2.81 14.98
N ASP A 52 -4.49 -3.52 14.90
CA ASP A 52 -4.85 -4.32 13.72
C ASP A 52 -3.70 -5.21 13.23
N GLY A 53 -2.97 -5.83 14.20
CA GLY A 53 -1.89 -6.79 13.98
C GLY A 53 -0.58 -6.21 13.43
N ASP A 54 -0.63 -5.27 12.52
CA ASP A 54 0.49 -4.75 11.73
C ASP A 54 0.46 -3.22 11.49
N ILE A 55 -0.55 -2.51 11.96
CA ILE A 55 -0.61 -1.04 11.89
C ILE A 55 0.07 -0.40 13.10
N ILE A 56 1.06 0.45 12.86
CA ILE A 56 1.74 1.25 13.89
C ILE A 56 1.09 2.64 13.96
N MET A 57 0.60 3.01 15.14
CA MET A 57 -0.09 4.27 15.35
C MET A 57 0.32 4.93 16.69
N PRO A 58 0.33 6.28 16.80
CA PRO A 58 0.56 6.95 18.08
C PRO A 58 -0.38 6.44 19.19
N THR A 59 0.17 6.05 20.33
CA THR A 59 -0.59 5.47 21.47
C THR A 59 -1.70 6.40 21.96
N ALA A 60 -1.48 7.72 21.91
CA ALA A 60 -2.50 8.71 22.26
C ALA A 60 -3.71 8.63 21.33
N LYS A 61 -3.47 8.46 19.99
CA LYS A 61 -4.52 8.30 18.99
C LYS A 61 -5.27 6.97 19.15
N VAL A 62 -4.56 5.89 19.46
CA VAL A 62 -5.18 4.59 19.79
C VAL A 62 -6.12 4.74 20.99
N LYS A 63 -5.68 5.41 22.06
CA LYS A 63 -6.52 5.65 23.24
C LYS A 63 -7.76 6.49 22.90
N ALA A 64 -7.65 7.52 22.08
CA ALA A 64 -8.77 8.34 21.63
C ALA A 64 -9.79 7.50 20.83
N ILE A 65 -9.32 6.67 19.87
CA ILE A 65 -10.16 5.74 19.12
C ILE A 65 -10.89 4.76 20.05
N LEU A 66 -10.18 4.16 20.99
CA LEU A 66 -10.76 3.17 21.93
C LEU A 66 -11.76 3.79 22.91
N SER A 67 -11.56 5.08 23.33
CA SER A 67 -12.48 5.79 24.22
C SER A 67 -13.72 6.34 23.51
N GLY A 68 -13.80 6.24 22.18
CA GLY A 68 -14.91 6.80 21.39
C GLY A 68 -14.88 8.33 21.32
N GLN A 69 -13.76 8.97 21.63
CA GLN A 69 -13.60 10.41 21.44
C GLN A 69 -13.53 10.72 19.95
N LYS A 70 -14.50 11.50 19.50
CA LYS A 70 -14.60 11.99 18.12
C LYS A 70 -13.63 13.16 17.97
N GLU A 71 -12.37 12.88 17.65
CA GLU A 71 -11.44 13.92 17.19
C GLU A 71 -11.25 13.77 15.68
N LEU A 72 -11.76 14.75 14.97
CA LEU A 72 -11.57 15.15 13.57
C LEU A 72 -12.88 15.12 12.72
N PRO A 73 -13.01 16.00 11.73
CA PRO A 73 -14.23 16.16 10.95
C PRO A 73 -14.55 14.94 10.10
N ASP A 74 -15.84 14.74 9.84
CA ASP A 74 -16.44 13.67 9.05
C ASP A 74 -15.70 13.43 7.72
N VAL A 75 -14.89 12.40 7.66
CA VAL A 75 -14.37 11.82 6.42
C VAL A 75 -14.42 10.31 6.56
N ASN A 76 -15.21 9.74 5.70
CA ASN A 76 -15.57 8.32 5.64
C ASN A 76 -14.68 7.56 4.65
N ASP A 77 -13.67 6.74 5.05
CA ASP A 77 -13.01 5.70 4.21
C ASP A 77 -12.15 4.73 4.99
N ALA A 78 -11.96 3.50 4.49
CA ALA A 78 -10.88 2.61 4.92
C ALA A 78 -9.49 3.15 4.48
N VAL A 79 -9.43 4.42 4.07
CA VAL A 79 -8.22 5.15 3.70
C VAL A 79 -8.12 6.39 4.56
N TYR A 80 -6.93 6.67 5.09
CA TYR A 80 -6.66 7.89 5.84
C TYR A 80 -6.31 9.02 4.88
N ILE A 81 -7.31 9.81 4.49
CA ILE A 81 -7.27 10.80 3.41
C ILE A 81 -6.30 11.95 3.67
N ASP A 82 -6.20 12.39 4.91
CA ASP A 82 -5.41 13.58 5.27
C ASP A 82 -3.89 13.33 5.26
N LEU A 83 -3.47 12.09 5.04
CA LEU A 83 -2.08 11.66 5.10
C LEU A 83 -1.60 10.99 3.81
N LEU A 84 -2.07 11.46 2.65
CA LEU A 84 -1.53 10.99 1.36
C LEU A 84 -0.16 11.60 1.09
N TRP A 85 0.70 10.87 0.44
CA TRP A 85 2.01 11.35 0.00
C TRP A 85 1.85 12.43 -1.08
N THR A 86 2.44 13.58 -0.83
CA THR A 86 2.35 14.73 -1.73
C THR A 86 2.87 14.37 -3.12
N ASN A 87 2.06 14.59 -4.15
CA ASN A 87 2.36 14.24 -5.54
C ASN A 87 2.67 12.75 -5.77
N GLY A 88 2.29 11.88 -4.85
CA GLY A 88 2.60 10.44 -4.94
C GLY A 88 4.07 10.09 -4.72
N ILE A 89 4.91 11.03 -4.30
CA ILE A 89 6.35 10.79 -4.07
C ILE A 89 6.55 10.26 -2.66
N VAL A 90 7.08 9.04 -2.54
CA VAL A 90 7.39 8.35 -1.29
C VAL A 90 8.90 8.24 -1.16
N LEU A 91 9.50 9.11 -0.36
CA LEU A 91 10.91 8.95 0.00
C LEU A 91 11.07 7.73 0.89
N PHE A 92 12.11 6.94 0.69
CA PHE A 92 12.43 5.81 1.56
C PHE A 92 13.91 5.59 1.74
N GLU A 93 14.26 4.92 2.84
CA GLU A 93 15.61 4.39 3.06
C GLU A 93 15.53 2.96 3.60
N PHE A 94 16.59 2.19 3.37
CA PHE A 94 16.75 0.89 4.05
C PHE A 94 17.59 1.06 5.32
N ASP A 95 17.19 0.36 6.40
CA ASP A 95 18.08 0.15 7.54
C ASP A 95 19.36 -0.55 7.05
N ILE A 96 20.50 -0.17 7.61
CA ILE A 96 21.82 -0.69 7.20
C ILE A 96 21.90 -2.23 7.26
N ASN A 97 21.05 -2.85 8.04
CA ASN A 97 20.99 -4.29 8.22
C ASN A 97 20.12 -5.03 7.19
N VAL A 98 19.46 -4.33 6.27
CA VAL A 98 18.65 -4.95 5.21
C VAL A 98 19.59 -5.45 4.11
N SER A 99 19.59 -6.76 3.86
CA SER A 99 20.43 -7.37 2.84
C SER A 99 20.09 -6.89 1.43
N ALA A 100 21.04 -6.94 0.49
CA ALA A 100 20.79 -6.57 -0.90
C ALA A 100 19.65 -7.40 -1.55
N ALA A 101 19.49 -8.67 -1.18
CA ALA A 101 18.39 -9.51 -1.64
C ALA A 101 17.04 -9.00 -1.13
N ASN A 102 16.95 -8.62 0.15
CA ASN A 102 15.75 -8.05 0.75
C ASN A 102 15.43 -6.66 0.18
N GLN A 103 16.45 -5.83 -0.06
CA GLN A 103 16.26 -4.54 -0.76
C GLN A 103 15.65 -4.76 -2.15
N SER A 104 16.16 -5.74 -2.91
CA SER A 104 15.62 -6.09 -4.23
C SER A 104 14.17 -6.58 -4.14
N ALA A 105 13.80 -7.34 -3.11
CA ALA A 105 12.43 -7.77 -2.88
C ALA A 105 11.49 -6.58 -2.61
N ALA A 106 11.91 -5.62 -1.78
CA ALA A 106 11.14 -4.41 -1.52
C ALA A 106 10.98 -3.54 -2.80
N ILE A 107 12.06 -3.34 -3.56
CA ILE A 107 12.00 -2.59 -4.83
C ILE A 107 11.05 -3.28 -5.82
N SER A 108 11.06 -4.62 -5.88
CA SER A 108 10.11 -5.37 -6.71
C SER A 108 8.66 -5.22 -6.25
N ALA A 109 8.42 -5.10 -4.94
CA ALA A 109 7.09 -4.83 -4.40
C ALA A 109 6.63 -3.38 -4.70
N MET A 110 7.52 -2.39 -4.60
CA MET A 110 7.26 -1.00 -4.99
C MET A 110 6.87 -0.89 -6.47
N ALA A 111 7.58 -1.58 -7.36
CA ALA A 111 7.28 -1.60 -8.78
C ALA A 111 5.88 -2.14 -9.11
N VAL A 112 5.31 -3.03 -8.28
CA VAL A 112 3.90 -3.46 -8.42
C VAL A 112 2.96 -2.27 -8.26
N LEU A 113 3.18 -1.42 -7.25
CA LEU A 113 2.33 -0.25 -6.96
C LEU A 113 2.55 0.86 -7.99
N GLU A 114 3.79 1.14 -8.37
CA GLU A 114 4.12 2.10 -9.43
C GLU A 114 3.52 1.72 -10.79
N SER A 115 3.33 0.41 -11.04
CA SER A 115 2.70 -0.07 -12.29
C SER A 115 1.20 0.21 -12.38
N VAL A 116 0.54 0.53 -11.27
CA VAL A 116 -0.92 0.67 -11.19
C VAL A 116 -1.40 2.05 -10.74
N ALA A 117 -0.53 2.87 -10.15
CA ALA A 117 -0.86 4.20 -9.62
C ALA A 117 0.25 5.21 -9.94
N ASN A 118 -0.06 6.50 -9.87
CA ASN A 118 0.93 7.58 -10.00
C ASN A 118 1.67 7.76 -8.66
N VAL A 119 2.37 6.70 -8.26
CA VAL A 119 3.24 6.65 -7.07
C VAL A 119 4.67 6.47 -7.56
N GLN A 120 5.60 7.15 -6.93
CA GLN A 120 7.03 7.02 -7.20
C GLN A 120 7.78 6.83 -5.90
N PHE A 121 8.50 5.74 -5.77
CA PHE A 121 9.36 5.46 -4.62
C PHE A 121 10.78 5.95 -4.91
N GLU A 122 11.26 6.92 -4.13
CA GLU A 122 12.59 7.51 -4.28
C GLU A 122 13.49 7.14 -3.10
N GLN A 123 14.57 6.43 -3.38
CA GLN A 123 15.49 5.97 -2.35
C GLN A 123 16.48 7.07 -1.95
N CYS A 124 16.54 7.38 -0.66
CA CYS A 124 17.70 8.09 -0.09
C CYS A 124 18.70 7.08 0.49
N PRO A 125 20.02 7.37 0.45
CA PRO A 125 20.99 6.58 1.19
C PRO A 125 20.68 6.58 2.70
N PHE A 126 21.07 5.53 3.41
CA PHE A 126 20.84 5.40 4.85
C PHE A 126 21.34 6.65 5.62
N ASN A 127 20.49 7.18 6.51
CA ASN A 127 20.69 8.41 7.28
C ASN A 127 20.92 9.67 6.44
N SER A 128 20.51 9.70 5.17
CA SER A 128 20.68 10.87 4.31
C SER A 128 19.38 11.41 3.72
N CYS A 129 18.22 10.85 4.06
CA CYS A 129 16.97 11.52 3.78
C CYS A 129 16.95 12.90 4.46
N PRO A 130 16.39 13.95 3.82
CA PRO A 130 16.36 15.29 4.40
C PRO A 130 15.72 15.29 5.79
N ILE A 131 16.33 15.96 6.77
CA ILE A 131 15.95 15.91 8.21
C ILE A 131 14.48 16.25 8.47
N LEU A 132 13.87 17.10 7.65
CA LEU A 132 12.47 17.50 7.78
C LEU A 132 11.55 16.84 6.75
N ALA A 133 12.07 15.91 5.94
CA ALA A 133 11.26 15.19 4.98
C ALA A 133 10.47 14.05 5.66
N ASN A 134 9.29 13.76 5.11
CA ASN A 134 8.56 12.55 5.43
C ASN A 134 9.15 11.41 4.61
N PHE A 135 9.50 10.30 5.25
CA PHE A 135 10.07 9.14 4.56
C PHE A 135 9.79 7.83 5.29
N VAL A 136 9.80 6.74 4.54
CA VAL A 136 9.64 5.38 5.05
C VAL A 136 11.00 4.77 5.34
N HIS A 137 11.21 4.32 6.57
CA HIS A 137 12.38 3.56 6.98
C HIS A 137 12.06 2.07 6.98
N ILE A 138 12.63 1.33 6.03
CA ILE A 138 12.38 -0.10 5.83
C ILE A 138 13.42 -0.90 6.57
N GLN A 139 12.98 -1.82 7.44
CA GLN A 139 13.88 -2.57 8.31
C GLN A 139 13.48 -4.04 8.50
N ASN A 140 14.47 -4.87 8.84
CA ASN A 140 14.22 -6.23 9.30
C ASN A 140 13.49 -6.22 10.65
N SER A 141 12.53 -7.12 10.81
CA SER A 141 11.76 -7.26 12.03
C SER A 141 11.33 -8.72 12.26
N THR A 142 10.80 -9.01 13.43
CA THR A 142 10.10 -10.27 13.73
C THR A 142 8.61 -10.22 13.44
N MET A 143 8.11 -9.08 12.92
CA MET A 143 6.73 -8.87 12.48
C MET A 143 6.73 -8.03 11.22
N ASN A 144 5.69 -8.22 10.39
CA ASN A 144 5.37 -7.26 9.34
C ASN A 144 4.51 -6.17 9.99
N SER A 145 4.76 -4.90 9.69
CA SER A 145 3.89 -3.80 10.11
C SER A 145 4.30 -2.48 9.47
N SER A 146 3.34 -1.59 9.31
CA SER A 146 3.56 -0.24 8.80
C SER A 146 2.71 0.80 9.53
N GLN A 147 3.07 2.05 9.36
CA GLN A 147 2.20 3.17 9.70
C GLN A 147 1.27 3.45 8.52
N VAL A 148 0.05 3.93 8.80
CA VAL A 148 -0.95 4.20 7.76
C VAL A 148 -0.81 5.63 7.26
N GLY A 149 -0.55 5.78 5.96
CA GLY A 149 -0.35 7.06 5.29
C GLY A 149 0.97 7.75 5.66
N MET A 150 1.12 9.00 5.26
CA MET A 150 2.28 9.85 5.54
C MET A 150 2.12 10.52 6.93
N VAL A 151 2.61 9.87 7.98
CA VAL A 151 2.38 10.32 9.36
C VAL A 151 3.34 11.42 9.84
N GLY A 152 4.30 11.80 9.02
CA GLY A 152 5.28 12.84 9.30
C GLY A 152 6.65 12.33 9.71
N LEU A 153 7.71 12.98 9.21
CA LEU A 153 9.11 12.62 9.43
C LEU A 153 9.41 11.14 9.07
N ARG A 154 10.32 10.50 9.82
CA ARG A 154 10.66 9.08 9.64
C ARG A 154 9.55 8.19 10.18
N GLN A 155 9.01 7.32 9.34
CA GLN A 155 8.05 6.28 9.71
C GLN A 155 8.58 4.88 9.40
N ASN A 156 8.31 3.90 10.26
CA ASN A 156 8.84 2.56 10.11
C ASN A 156 7.90 1.69 9.25
N LEU A 157 8.53 0.92 8.36
CA LEU A 157 7.96 -0.23 7.68
C LEU A 157 8.80 -1.45 8.04
N ASN A 158 8.21 -2.39 8.76
CA ASN A 158 8.85 -3.57 9.30
C ASN A 158 8.55 -4.78 8.43
N VAL A 159 9.56 -5.54 8.05
CA VAL A 159 9.38 -6.75 7.25
C VAL A 159 10.01 -7.95 7.96
N ALA A 160 9.20 -8.99 8.19
CA ALA A 160 9.61 -10.29 8.66
C ALA A 160 9.67 -11.31 7.50
N ASN A 161 8.71 -11.25 6.58
CA ASN A 161 8.49 -12.21 5.50
C ASN A 161 8.95 -11.66 4.15
N TRP A 162 10.25 -11.56 3.97
CA TRP A 162 10.88 -11.01 2.75
C TRP A 162 10.68 -11.85 1.50
N GLU A 163 10.45 -13.14 1.65
CA GLU A 163 10.24 -14.11 0.57
C GLU A 163 8.86 -13.99 -0.09
N THR A 164 7.93 -13.27 0.54
CA THR A 164 6.56 -13.12 0.06
C THR A 164 6.32 -11.69 -0.42
N GLN A 165 6.46 -11.46 -1.73
CA GLN A 165 6.35 -10.13 -2.35
C GLN A 165 5.08 -9.38 -1.94
N TYR A 166 3.91 -10.05 -1.95
CA TYR A 166 2.64 -9.40 -1.65
C TYR A 166 2.39 -9.14 -0.16
N VAL A 167 3.20 -9.70 0.75
CA VAL A 167 3.25 -9.23 2.13
C VAL A 167 3.95 -7.87 2.18
N ILE A 168 5.02 -7.66 1.42
CA ILE A 168 5.68 -6.35 1.35
C ILE A 168 4.77 -5.32 0.68
N VAL A 169 4.06 -5.70 -0.39
CA VAL A 169 3.05 -4.83 -1.04
C VAL A 169 1.94 -4.43 -0.05
N HIS A 170 1.50 -5.35 0.82
CA HIS A 170 0.51 -5.08 1.88
C HIS A 170 1.01 -3.99 2.84
N GLU A 171 2.24 -4.11 3.35
CA GLU A 171 2.82 -3.09 4.23
C GLU A 171 3.02 -1.74 3.53
N LEU A 172 3.37 -1.76 2.25
CA LEU A 172 3.46 -0.54 1.43
C LEU A 172 2.08 0.10 1.19
N LEU A 173 1.00 -0.69 1.05
CA LEU A 173 -0.37 -0.15 0.96
C LEU A 173 -0.77 0.54 2.27
N HIS A 174 -0.39 0.01 3.44
CA HIS A 174 -0.56 0.75 4.70
C HIS A 174 0.18 2.09 4.64
N ALA A 175 1.43 2.11 4.24
CA ALA A 175 2.19 3.36 4.09
C ALA A 175 1.53 4.33 3.10
N LEU A 176 0.78 3.84 2.11
CA LEU A 176 0.01 4.65 1.16
C LEU A 176 -1.38 5.07 1.68
N GLY A 177 -1.78 4.67 2.89
CA GLY A 177 -3.01 5.13 3.53
C GLY A 177 -4.11 4.08 3.69
N PHE A 178 -3.88 2.81 3.36
CA PHE A 178 -4.89 1.75 3.46
C PHE A 178 -4.99 1.16 4.86
N TYR A 179 -6.21 0.93 5.31
CA TYR A 179 -6.55 0.05 6.42
C TYR A 179 -6.95 -1.34 5.91
N HIS A 180 -7.20 -2.26 6.85
CA HIS A 180 -7.70 -3.59 6.49
C HIS A 180 -9.16 -3.56 6.06
N GLU A 181 -9.52 -4.40 5.10
CA GLU A 181 -10.87 -4.47 4.54
C GLU A 181 -11.91 -4.91 5.58
N GLN A 182 -11.57 -5.84 6.50
CA GLN A 182 -12.46 -6.24 7.59
C GLN A 182 -12.75 -5.15 8.63
N MET A 183 -12.05 -4.00 8.55
CA MET A 183 -12.31 -2.83 9.40
C MET A 183 -13.30 -1.84 8.79
N ARG A 184 -13.79 -2.07 7.59
CA ARG A 184 -14.79 -1.21 6.93
C ARG A 184 -16.05 -1.07 7.82
N SER A 185 -16.66 0.11 7.79
CA SER A 185 -17.86 0.41 8.59
C SER A 185 -19.09 -0.41 8.16
N ASP A 186 -19.12 -0.91 6.93
CA ASP A 186 -20.20 -1.74 6.38
C ASP A 186 -19.91 -3.27 6.45
N ARG A 187 -18.75 -3.67 7.00
CA ARG A 187 -18.28 -5.07 7.02
C ARG A 187 -19.26 -6.06 7.61
N ASP A 188 -20.05 -5.65 8.62
CA ASP A 188 -21.01 -6.53 9.30
C ASP A 188 -22.18 -6.96 8.41
N THR A 189 -22.34 -6.32 7.23
CA THR A 189 -23.25 -6.79 6.17
C THR A 189 -22.67 -8.01 5.45
N TYR A 190 -21.35 -8.11 5.35
CA TYR A 190 -20.63 -9.08 4.50
C TYR A 190 -19.96 -10.21 5.26
N ILE A 191 -19.45 -9.91 6.46
CA ILE A 191 -18.75 -10.88 7.31
C ILE A 191 -19.34 -10.89 8.72
N GLN A 192 -19.05 -11.95 9.45
CA GLN A 192 -19.32 -12.07 10.87
C GLN A 192 -18.01 -12.36 11.60
N ILE A 193 -17.75 -11.59 12.67
CA ILE A 193 -16.68 -11.89 13.61
C ILE A 193 -17.24 -12.83 14.69
N ASN A 194 -16.69 -14.04 14.78
CA ASN A 194 -17.13 -15.07 15.71
C ASN A 194 -16.39 -14.90 17.05
N CYS A 195 -16.98 -14.14 17.96
CA CYS A 195 -16.38 -13.76 19.24
C CYS A 195 -15.91 -14.95 20.09
N GLY A 196 -16.63 -16.08 20.04
CA GLY A 196 -16.27 -17.30 20.79
C GLY A 196 -14.99 -17.96 20.28
N ASN A 197 -14.59 -17.68 19.04
CA ASN A 197 -13.41 -18.25 18.41
C ASN A 197 -12.20 -17.31 18.47
N LEU A 198 -12.44 -16.04 18.82
CA LEU A 198 -11.42 -14.98 18.88
C LEU A 198 -10.70 -14.99 20.22
N GLN A 199 -9.38 -14.83 20.20
CA GLN A 199 -8.54 -14.66 21.40
C GLN A 199 -9.05 -13.48 22.26
N GLY A 200 -9.48 -13.80 23.49
CA GLY A 200 -10.06 -12.79 24.41
C GLY A 200 -11.49 -12.37 24.10
N GLY A 201 -12.13 -12.93 23.04
CA GLY A 201 -13.49 -12.59 22.63
C GLY A 201 -13.66 -11.14 22.15
N CYS A 202 -14.89 -10.74 21.80
CA CYS A 202 -15.18 -9.41 21.25
C CYS A 202 -15.18 -8.24 22.27
N ASN A 203 -14.89 -8.51 23.52
CA ASN A 203 -14.70 -7.46 24.55
C ASN A 203 -13.22 -7.34 24.96
N GLY A 204 -12.35 -8.18 24.40
CA GLY A 204 -10.93 -8.21 24.72
C GLY A 204 -10.10 -7.22 23.90
N ASP A 205 -8.83 -7.07 24.31
CA ASP A 205 -7.88 -6.15 23.66
C ASP A 205 -7.63 -6.54 22.20
N VAL A 206 -7.63 -7.84 21.88
CA VAL A 206 -7.43 -8.34 20.51
C VAL A 206 -8.54 -7.84 19.59
N TYR A 207 -9.83 -7.92 20.02
CA TYR A 207 -10.94 -7.37 19.23
C TYR A 207 -10.81 -5.85 19.06
N ASN A 208 -10.55 -5.15 20.14
CA ASN A 208 -10.44 -3.70 20.14
C ASN A 208 -9.30 -3.22 19.24
N ALA A 209 -8.19 -3.94 19.24
CA ALA A 209 -7.02 -3.59 18.45
C ALA A 209 -7.12 -4.00 16.96
N ASN A 210 -7.86 -5.08 16.62
CA ASN A 210 -7.75 -5.71 15.29
C ASN A 210 -9.09 -5.80 14.52
N PHE A 211 -10.21 -5.57 15.19
CA PHE A 211 -11.55 -5.74 14.58
C PHE A 211 -12.50 -4.59 14.86
N LYS A 212 -12.12 -3.64 15.70
CA LYS A 212 -12.97 -2.48 15.96
C LYS A 212 -12.90 -1.55 14.76
N VAL A 213 -14.04 -1.24 14.17
CA VAL A 213 -14.14 -0.31 13.04
C VAL A 213 -13.55 1.05 13.43
N PRO A 214 -12.58 1.58 12.70
CA PRO A 214 -12.02 2.90 12.95
C PRO A 214 -13.09 3.96 12.71
N LEU A 215 -13.16 4.97 13.58
CA LEU A 215 -14.14 6.06 13.48
C LEU A 215 -13.92 6.98 12.25
N LEU A 216 -12.83 6.79 11.52
CA LEU A 216 -12.33 7.71 10.50
C LEU A 216 -12.02 6.99 9.17
N SER A 217 -12.62 5.82 8.92
CA SER A 217 -12.39 5.10 7.67
C SER A 217 -13.54 5.31 6.68
N VAL A 218 -13.25 5.59 5.39
CA VAL A 218 -14.23 5.69 4.29
C VAL A 218 -14.22 4.38 3.50
N ASN A 219 -15.38 3.82 3.23
CA ASN A 219 -15.52 2.63 2.39
C ASN A 219 -15.59 3.05 0.91
N TYR A 220 -14.59 2.69 0.13
CA TYR A 220 -14.65 2.87 -1.31
C TYR A 220 -15.11 1.60 -2.01
N GLY A 221 -16.03 1.75 -2.98
CA GLY A 221 -16.57 0.63 -3.74
C GLY A 221 -17.38 -0.37 -2.91
N TYR A 222 -17.53 -1.58 -3.43
CA TYR A 222 -18.14 -2.71 -2.74
C TYR A 222 -17.16 -3.36 -1.77
N TYR A 223 -17.67 -4.20 -0.84
CA TYR A 223 -16.83 -5.00 0.05
C TYR A 223 -16.03 -6.02 -0.75
N ASP A 224 -14.70 -6.02 -0.60
CA ASP A 224 -13.81 -6.81 -1.43
C ASP A 224 -13.21 -8.00 -0.69
N PHE A 225 -13.83 -9.16 -0.86
CA PHE A 225 -13.35 -10.41 -0.26
C PHE A 225 -11.98 -10.84 -0.80
N ASP A 226 -11.58 -10.38 -2.00
CA ASP A 226 -10.30 -10.69 -2.65
C ASP A 226 -9.21 -9.64 -2.35
N SER A 227 -9.52 -8.62 -1.55
CA SER A 227 -8.57 -7.57 -1.20
C SER A 227 -7.32 -8.15 -0.55
N LEU A 228 -6.16 -7.67 -0.98
CA LEU A 228 -4.88 -7.94 -0.32
C LEU A 228 -4.87 -7.48 1.14
N MET A 229 -5.72 -6.48 1.47
CA MET A 229 -5.84 -5.91 2.80
C MET A 229 -6.85 -6.64 3.69
N HIS A 230 -7.47 -7.75 3.24
CA HIS A 230 -8.39 -8.52 4.06
C HIS A 230 -7.64 -9.56 4.92
N TYR A 231 -8.04 -9.73 6.18
CA TYR A 231 -7.57 -10.81 7.03
C TYR A 231 -8.07 -12.17 6.56
N ASP A 232 -7.31 -13.21 6.86
CA ASP A 232 -7.77 -14.59 6.69
C ASP A 232 -8.82 -14.98 7.75
N GLU A 233 -9.46 -16.11 7.52
CA GLU A 233 -10.56 -16.61 8.37
C GLU A 233 -10.12 -17.02 9.77
N CYS A 234 -8.83 -17.26 9.99
CA CYS A 234 -8.24 -17.76 11.23
C CYS A 234 -7.49 -16.69 12.02
N ALA A 235 -7.46 -15.44 11.53
CA ALA A 235 -6.75 -14.35 12.19
C ALA A 235 -7.13 -14.25 13.67
N PHE A 236 -6.14 -14.37 14.55
CA PHE A 236 -6.29 -14.35 16.00
C PHE A 236 -7.25 -15.40 16.58
N SER A 237 -7.40 -16.56 15.91
CA SER A 237 -8.21 -17.68 16.43
C SER A 237 -7.63 -18.22 17.75
N ASN A 238 -8.51 -18.65 18.65
CA ASN A 238 -8.15 -19.40 19.86
C ASN A 238 -7.40 -20.71 19.57
N ASP A 239 -7.52 -21.24 18.35
CA ASP A 239 -6.78 -22.42 17.89
C ASP A 239 -5.31 -22.14 17.62
N CYS A 240 -4.92 -20.86 17.48
CA CYS A 240 -3.58 -20.42 17.13
C CYS A 240 -2.82 -19.90 18.35
N ALA A 241 -1.47 -19.96 18.31
CA ALA A 241 -0.67 -19.29 19.31
C ALA A 241 -0.95 -17.78 19.32
N ALA A 242 -0.81 -17.14 20.48
CA ALA A 242 -1.08 -15.72 20.63
C ALA A 242 -0.28 -14.87 19.60
N GLY A 243 -1.00 -14.06 18.82
CA GLY A 243 -0.42 -13.19 17.80
C GLY A 243 0.10 -13.91 16.55
N SER A 244 -0.29 -15.18 16.31
CA SER A 244 0.07 -15.94 15.11
C SER A 244 -1.16 -16.28 14.26
N THR A 245 -0.93 -16.52 12.98
CA THR A 245 -1.88 -17.15 12.06
C THR A 245 -1.58 -18.64 11.93
N CYS A 246 -2.60 -19.46 11.85
CA CYS A 246 -2.48 -20.91 11.64
C CYS A 246 -3.71 -21.41 10.89
N ALA A 247 -3.68 -22.63 10.41
CA ALA A 247 -4.92 -23.30 9.99
C ALA A 247 -5.78 -23.58 11.22
N CYS A 248 -6.97 -23.02 11.29
CA CYS A 248 -7.89 -23.18 12.41
C CYS A 248 -9.11 -24.04 12.02
N THR A 249 -9.69 -24.70 13.01
CA THR A 249 -11.00 -25.36 12.90
C THR A 249 -12.11 -24.34 13.18
N ASN A 250 -11.87 -23.46 14.15
CA ASN A 250 -12.81 -22.46 14.62
C ASN A 250 -12.51 -21.10 13.98
N LYS A 251 -13.18 -20.82 12.86
CA LYS A 251 -12.99 -19.58 12.10
C LYS A 251 -13.43 -18.37 12.89
N VAL A 252 -12.57 -17.34 12.95
CA VAL A 252 -12.86 -16.02 13.53
C VAL A 252 -13.71 -15.20 12.56
N ILE A 253 -13.39 -15.24 11.26
CA ILE A 253 -14.14 -14.52 10.23
C ILE A 253 -14.92 -15.50 9.37
N THR A 254 -16.24 -15.32 9.28
CA THR A 254 -17.09 -16.05 8.36
C THR A 254 -17.84 -15.12 7.44
N VAL A 255 -17.85 -15.45 6.14
CA VAL A 255 -18.57 -14.69 5.11
C VAL A 255 -20.07 -14.97 5.21
N ARG A 256 -20.87 -13.89 5.23
CA ARG A 256 -22.32 -13.98 5.36
C ARG A 256 -23.02 -14.33 4.04
N PRO A 257 -24.24 -14.93 4.11
CA PRO A 257 -25.10 -15.06 2.94
C PRO A 257 -25.38 -13.69 2.27
N PRO A 258 -25.49 -13.64 0.93
CA PRO A 258 -25.38 -14.74 -0.03
C PRO A 258 -23.95 -15.05 -0.50
N ASN A 259 -22.91 -14.47 0.10
CA ASN A 259 -21.54 -14.44 -0.41
C ASN A 259 -20.62 -15.55 0.15
N GLN A 260 -21.17 -16.63 0.76
CA GLN A 260 -20.34 -17.65 1.43
C GLN A 260 -19.32 -18.35 0.50
N ASN A 261 -19.56 -18.36 -0.79
CA ASN A 261 -18.63 -18.85 -1.81
C ASN A 261 -17.34 -18.02 -1.90
N GLN A 262 -17.31 -16.81 -1.32
CA GLN A 262 -16.13 -15.95 -1.27
C GLN A 262 -15.22 -16.26 -0.05
N GLN A 263 -15.61 -17.17 0.83
CA GLN A 263 -14.85 -17.48 2.07
C GLN A 263 -13.38 -17.84 1.80
N THR A 264 -13.10 -18.50 0.69
CA THR A 264 -11.74 -18.93 0.34
C THR A 264 -10.86 -17.81 -0.28
N LEU A 265 -11.45 -16.66 -0.55
CA LEU A 265 -10.70 -15.51 -1.10
C LEU A 265 -10.09 -14.65 0.01
N ILE A 266 -10.77 -14.55 1.18
CA ILE A 266 -10.28 -13.70 2.25
C ILE A 266 -8.91 -14.15 2.76
N GLY A 267 -8.01 -13.17 2.99
CA GLY A 267 -6.67 -13.42 3.50
C GLY A 267 -5.63 -13.82 2.44
N GLN A 268 -5.94 -13.69 1.15
CA GLN A 268 -4.96 -13.94 0.10
C GLN A 268 -3.77 -12.97 0.19
N ARG A 269 -2.59 -13.43 -0.18
CA ARG A 269 -1.34 -12.65 -0.22
C ARG A 269 -0.57 -12.92 -1.52
N THR A 270 -1.30 -12.93 -2.66
CA THR A 270 -0.76 -13.34 -3.96
C THR A 270 -0.87 -12.27 -5.05
N HIS A 271 -1.80 -11.30 -4.90
CA HIS A 271 -2.04 -10.26 -5.89
C HIS A 271 -2.82 -9.07 -5.31
N LEU A 272 -2.83 -7.95 -6.03
CA LEU A 272 -3.79 -6.88 -5.83
C LEU A 272 -5.11 -7.24 -6.50
N SER A 273 -6.22 -7.14 -5.80
CA SER A 273 -7.55 -7.27 -6.39
C SER A 273 -7.82 -6.18 -7.45
N ALA A 274 -8.92 -6.30 -8.16
CA ALA A 274 -9.34 -5.23 -9.08
C ALA A 274 -9.66 -3.93 -8.33
N LEU A 275 -10.24 -4.04 -7.12
CA LEU A 275 -10.60 -2.88 -6.31
C LEU A 275 -9.38 -2.27 -5.61
N ASP A 276 -8.42 -3.08 -5.11
CA ASP A 276 -7.14 -2.58 -4.59
C ASP A 276 -6.43 -1.72 -5.63
N ARG A 277 -6.33 -2.22 -6.89
CA ARG A 277 -5.71 -1.48 -8.01
C ARG A 277 -6.43 -0.17 -8.30
N ALA A 278 -7.76 -0.21 -8.36
CA ALA A 278 -8.56 0.99 -8.62
C ALA A 278 -8.40 2.00 -7.48
N THR A 279 -8.48 1.55 -6.22
CA THR A 279 -8.40 2.44 -5.06
C THR A 279 -7.04 3.12 -4.98
N VAL A 280 -5.92 2.40 -5.10
CA VAL A 280 -4.59 3.02 -5.07
C VAL A 280 -4.41 3.99 -6.24
N SER A 281 -4.90 3.66 -7.45
CA SER A 281 -4.80 4.55 -8.60
C SER A 281 -5.67 5.80 -8.48
N PHE A 282 -6.77 5.75 -7.73
CA PHE A 282 -7.64 6.90 -7.49
C PHE A 282 -7.13 7.82 -6.39
N LEU A 283 -6.45 7.25 -5.39
CA LEU A 283 -5.76 8.04 -4.35
C LEU A 283 -4.54 8.76 -4.91
N TYR A 284 -3.84 8.13 -5.84
CA TYR A 284 -2.66 8.65 -6.53
C TYR A 284 -2.89 8.64 -8.05
N PRO A 285 -3.77 9.53 -8.54
CA PRO A 285 -4.19 9.52 -9.94
C PRO A 285 -3.14 10.14 -10.85
N ALA A 286 -3.22 9.81 -12.14
CA ALA A 286 -2.52 10.57 -13.17
C ALA A 286 -3.05 12.02 -13.23
N ASP A 287 -2.19 12.95 -13.64
CA ASP A 287 -2.48 14.40 -13.62
C ASP A 287 -3.65 14.81 -14.51
N ASP A 288 -3.93 14.02 -15.54
CA ASP A 288 -5.01 14.21 -16.50
C ASP A 288 -6.32 13.55 -16.11
N TRP A 289 -6.41 12.93 -14.91
CA TRP A 289 -7.64 12.33 -14.40
C TRP A 289 -8.47 13.34 -13.64
N ARG A 290 -9.80 13.23 -13.81
CA ARG A 290 -10.80 13.92 -12.99
C ARG A 290 -11.87 12.93 -12.57
N PHE A 291 -12.59 13.28 -11.50
CA PHE A 291 -13.58 12.40 -10.90
C PHE A 291 -14.93 13.07 -10.81
N TYR A 292 -15.99 12.29 -11.06
CA TYR A 292 -17.37 12.70 -11.04
C TYR A 292 -18.21 11.78 -10.17
N ASP A 293 -18.97 12.37 -9.27
CA ASP A 293 -19.96 11.70 -8.42
C ASP A 293 -21.20 12.59 -8.31
N CYS A 294 -22.30 12.20 -8.95
CA CYS A 294 -23.55 12.96 -8.93
C CYS A 294 -24.22 13.08 -7.57
N THR A 295 -23.74 12.34 -6.58
CA THR A 295 -24.24 12.40 -5.19
C THR A 295 -23.39 13.28 -4.28
N TYR A 296 -22.23 13.73 -4.76
CA TYR A 296 -21.33 14.60 -3.99
C TYR A 296 -21.88 16.02 -3.83
N PRO A 297 -21.64 16.72 -2.69
CA PRO A 297 -22.09 18.11 -2.53
C PRO A 297 -21.45 19.05 -3.54
N ALA A 298 -22.27 19.72 -4.37
CA ALA A 298 -21.81 20.48 -5.53
C ALA A 298 -20.80 21.60 -5.21
N ILE A 299 -20.86 22.18 -4.02
CA ILE A 299 -20.00 23.29 -3.60
C ILE A 299 -18.59 22.86 -3.15
N LEU A 300 -18.36 21.58 -2.99
CA LEU A 300 -17.11 21.03 -2.43
C LEU A 300 -16.23 20.34 -3.49
N GLY A 301 -16.75 20.14 -4.71
CA GLY A 301 -16.05 19.40 -5.75
C GLY A 301 -14.87 20.15 -6.35
N THR A 302 -13.69 19.54 -6.34
CA THR A 302 -12.46 20.02 -6.98
C THR A 302 -12.02 19.12 -8.13
N GLY A 303 -12.71 18.00 -8.33
CA GLY A 303 -12.42 17.02 -9.36
C GLY A 303 -11.36 16.00 -8.99
N THR A 304 -10.90 16.00 -7.74
CA THR A 304 -10.07 14.92 -7.18
C THR A 304 -10.96 13.74 -6.79
N PHE A 305 -10.36 12.58 -6.55
CA PHE A 305 -11.09 11.40 -6.09
C PHE A 305 -11.88 11.66 -4.81
N LEU A 306 -11.27 12.37 -3.87
CA LEU A 306 -11.86 12.67 -2.56
C LEU A 306 -12.90 13.82 -2.61
N HIS A 307 -12.76 14.69 -3.58
CA HIS A 307 -13.63 15.82 -3.81
C HIS A 307 -14.08 15.84 -5.28
N PRO A 308 -14.84 14.81 -5.74
CA PRO A 308 -15.26 14.71 -7.12
C PRO A 308 -16.21 15.84 -7.52
N TYR A 309 -16.27 16.18 -8.79
CA TYR A 309 -17.28 17.08 -9.28
C TYR A 309 -18.68 16.45 -9.16
N ALA A 310 -19.66 17.24 -8.75
CA ALA A 310 -21.06 16.80 -8.68
C ALA A 310 -21.84 17.08 -9.97
N ASP A 311 -21.35 17.98 -10.80
CA ASP A 311 -21.97 18.33 -12.10
C ASP A 311 -21.19 17.70 -13.25
N PRO A 312 -21.86 16.92 -14.13
CA PRO A 312 -21.19 16.21 -15.21
C PRO A 312 -20.59 17.14 -16.27
N ILE A 313 -21.16 18.32 -16.46
CA ILE A 313 -20.63 19.29 -17.43
C ILE A 313 -19.34 19.91 -16.91
N THR A 314 -19.35 20.36 -15.66
CA THR A 314 -18.15 20.86 -14.98
C THR A 314 -17.04 19.80 -15.00
N ALA A 315 -17.38 18.55 -14.69
CA ALA A 315 -16.43 17.44 -14.70
C ALA A 315 -15.80 17.22 -16.08
N LEU A 316 -16.61 17.19 -17.14
CA LEU A 316 -16.13 17.03 -18.50
C LEU A 316 -15.25 18.21 -18.95
N VAL A 317 -15.67 19.46 -18.67
CA VAL A 317 -14.92 20.66 -19.07
C VAL A 317 -13.59 20.77 -18.32
N ALA A 318 -13.55 20.36 -17.04
CA ALA A 318 -12.35 20.39 -16.23
C ALA A 318 -11.38 19.24 -16.53
N THR A 319 -11.83 18.18 -17.22
CA THR A 319 -10.94 17.10 -17.65
C THR A 319 -10.06 17.57 -18.80
N PRO A 320 -8.73 17.49 -18.70
CA PRO A 320 -7.85 17.91 -19.78
C PRO A 320 -8.14 17.19 -21.11
N PRO A 321 -7.88 17.83 -22.26
CA PRO A 321 -8.01 17.16 -23.56
C PRO A 321 -7.15 15.89 -23.62
N GLY A 322 -7.76 14.77 -24.01
CA GLY A 322 -7.11 13.45 -24.01
C GLY A 322 -7.15 12.74 -22.66
N GLY A 323 -7.50 13.44 -21.58
CA GLY A 323 -7.54 12.90 -20.23
C GLY A 323 -8.73 11.97 -19.94
N THR A 324 -8.81 11.47 -18.73
CA THR A 324 -9.84 10.53 -18.27
C THR A 324 -10.75 11.15 -17.21
N LEU A 325 -12.06 11.07 -17.44
CA LEU A 325 -13.07 11.32 -16.43
C LEU A 325 -13.58 10.01 -15.84
N TRP A 326 -13.34 9.81 -14.55
CA TRP A 326 -13.83 8.66 -13.80
C TRP A 326 -15.17 8.94 -13.14
N VAL A 327 -16.16 8.09 -13.41
CA VAL A 327 -17.51 8.15 -12.80
C VAL A 327 -17.52 7.20 -11.61
N LEU A 328 -17.73 7.75 -10.41
CA LEU A 328 -17.60 7.03 -9.14
C LEU A 328 -18.89 6.40 -8.61
N LYS A 329 -20.04 6.83 -9.13
CA LYS A 329 -21.38 6.34 -8.75
C LYS A 329 -22.24 6.15 -10.00
N ASN A 330 -23.37 5.46 -9.86
CA ASN A 330 -24.32 5.26 -10.94
C ASN A 330 -24.96 6.63 -11.30
N CYS A 331 -24.35 7.32 -12.23
CA CYS A 331 -24.73 8.66 -12.64
C CYS A 331 -25.17 8.71 -14.10
N SER A 332 -25.96 9.76 -14.43
CA SER A 332 -26.40 10.05 -15.80
C SER A 332 -25.78 11.34 -16.31
N PHE A 333 -25.45 11.36 -17.60
CA PHE A 333 -25.05 12.55 -18.33
C PHE A 333 -26.23 13.05 -19.17
N PRO A 334 -26.51 14.38 -19.21
CA PRO A 334 -27.59 14.91 -20.00
C PRO A 334 -27.34 14.67 -21.50
N VAL A 335 -28.42 14.62 -22.28
CA VAL A 335 -28.36 14.58 -23.75
C VAL A 335 -27.77 15.89 -24.26
N ARG A 336 -26.51 15.83 -24.72
CA ARG A 336 -25.75 16.99 -25.23
C ARG A 336 -24.74 16.56 -26.27
N VAL A 337 -24.33 17.48 -27.13
CA VAL A 337 -23.13 17.34 -27.95
C VAL A 337 -21.94 17.80 -27.08
N TYR A 338 -20.98 16.91 -26.84
CA TYR A 338 -19.77 17.20 -26.11
C TYR A 338 -18.62 17.32 -27.12
N ASN A 339 -18.01 18.50 -27.19
CA ASN A 339 -16.93 18.80 -28.14
C ASN A 339 -15.52 18.52 -27.52
N GLN A 340 -15.48 17.85 -26.39
CA GLN A 340 -14.22 17.60 -25.67
C GLN A 340 -13.74 16.16 -25.92
N GLN A 341 -12.47 16.04 -26.28
CA GLN A 341 -11.82 14.73 -26.41
C GLN A 341 -11.39 14.24 -25.03
N VAL A 342 -12.26 13.50 -24.35
CA VAL A 342 -11.98 12.87 -23.06
C VAL A 342 -12.41 11.41 -23.11
N THR A 343 -11.73 10.58 -22.35
CA THR A 343 -12.14 9.19 -22.10
C THR A 343 -13.01 9.18 -20.84
N VAL A 344 -14.24 8.65 -20.93
CA VAL A 344 -15.09 8.45 -19.76
C VAL A 344 -15.00 6.99 -19.33
N LYS A 345 -14.60 6.75 -18.10
CA LYS A 345 -14.53 5.42 -17.48
C LYS A 345 -15.41 5.37 -16.23
N THR A 346 -15.82 4.18 -15.85
CA THR A 346 -16.55 3.94 -14.61
C THR A 346 -15.69 3.22 -13.60
N ALA A 347 -15.83 3.56 -12.33
CA ALA A 347 -15.26 2.79 -11.25
C ALA A 347 -15.79 1.34 -11.24
N PRO A 348 -15.08 0.38 -10.65
CA PRO A 348 -15.56 -1.00 -10.55
C PRO A 348 -16.99 -1.07 -9.95
N GLY A 349 -17.88 -1.80 -10.63
CA GLY A 349 -19.28 -1.94 -10.22
C GLY A 349 -20.20 -0.74 -10.49
N VAL A 350 -19.69 0.31 -11.16
CA VAL A 350 -20.43 1.53 -11.48
C VAL A 350 -20.88 1.56 -12.94
N THR A 351 -22.05 2.15 -13.20
CA THR A 351 -22.60 2.36 -14.55
C THR A 351 -22.82 3.85 -14.80
N ALA A 352 -22.29 4.37 -15.90
CA ALA A 352 -22.61 5.68 -16.42
C ALA A 352 -23.64 5.57 -17.55
N ARG A 353 -24.66 6.44 -17.54
CA ARG A 353 -25.67 6.52 -18.60
C ARG A 353 -25.53 7.83 -19.35
N PHE A 354 -25.54 7.79 -20.68
CA PHE A 354 -25.54 8.95 -21.55
C PHE A 354 -26.91 9.08 -22.21
N GLY A 355 -27.56 10.21 -21.98
CA GLY A 355 -28.92 10.45 -22.43
C GLY A 355 -29.98 9.85 -21.47
N ASN A 356 -31.25 10.04 -21.82
CA ASN A 356 -32.40 9.49 -21.07
C ASN A 356 -32.74 8.08 -21.55
#